data_ef8a0df37c88d317e6b85dd9c21d3c73
#
_entry.id   ef8a0df37c88d317e6b85dd9c21d3c73
#
_cell.length_a   1.000
_cell.length_b   1.000
_cell.length_c   1.000
_cell.angle_alpha   90.00
_cell.angle_beta   90.00
_cell.angle_gamma   90.00
#
_symmetry.space_group_name_H-M   'P 1'
#
loop_
_entity.id
_entity.type
_entity.pdbx_description
1 polymer ?
#
loop_
_entity_poly.entity_id
_entity_poly.type
_entity_poly.pdbx_seq_one_letter_code
_entity_poly.pdbx_strand_id
1 'polypeptide(L)'
;MNYSVIKKCDIADGPGVRVTLFVSGCTHHCMGCFQPETWNFSFGKLFDESVEQELLDCLNPDYIRGLTLLGGEPFEPENQRVLFPFLKKVREACPKKDIWCYSGYLWDELTGKETGSGRARCEVTDEMLSLIDVLVDGEFVLEQKNISLKFRGSENQRLIDLRKSEEQGEIVLWDE
;
A
#
# COMPACT_ATOMS: atom_id res chain seq x y z
N MET A 1 -4.46 1.90 -14.55
CA MET A 1 -4.98 1.66 -13.17
C MET A 1 -6.15 2.57 -12.90
N ASN A 2 -7.17 2.06 -12.25
CA ASN A 2 -8.24 2.88 -11.68
C ASN A 2 -8.08 2.99 -10.16
N TYR A 3 -8.79 3.93 -9.56
CA TYR A 3 -8.88 4.10 -8.10
C TYR A 3 -10.32 4.37 -7.67
N SER A 4 -10.66 3.95 -6.45
CA SER A 4 -12.02 4.11 -5.93
C SER A 4 -12.20 5.46 -5.24
N VAL A 5 -11.31 5.82 -4.34
CA VAL A 5 -11.40 7.04 -3.53
C VAL A 5 -10.03 7.54 -3.08
N ILE A 6 -9.94 8.85 -2.86
CA ILE A 6 -8.84 9.51 -2.17
C ILE A 6 -9.39 10.11 -0.88
N LYS A 7 -8.80 9.74 0.26
CA LYS A 7 -9.03 10.42 1.54
C LYS A 7 -7.91 11.42 1.78
N LYS A 8 -8.25 12.70 1.85
CA LYS A 8 -7.27 13.78 1.98
C LYS A 8 -6.75 13.99 3.41
N CYS A 9 -7.52 13.54 4.41
CA CYS A 9 -7.20 13.64 5.83
C CYS A 9 -7.65 12.36 6.53
N ASP A 10 -6.87 11.29 6.35
CA ASP A 10 -7.14 9.97 6.95
C ASP A 10 -6.31 9.79 8.22
N ILE A 11 -6.91 9.18 9.25
CA ILE A 11 -6.26 8.87 10.53
C ILE A 11 -6.33 7.37 10.86
N ALA A 12 -6.93 6.56 9.99
CA ALA A 12 -7.17 5.15 10.25
C ALA A 12 -6.09 4.22 9.67
N ASP A 13 -5.49 4.63 8.57
CA ASP A 13 -4.65 3.76 7.75
C ASP A 13 -3.15 4.11 7.88
N GLY A 14 -2.71 4.32 9.12
CA GLY A 14 -1.33 4.66 9.50
C GLY A 14 -1.28 5.81 10.51
N PRO A 15 -0.09 6.09 11.07
CA PRO A 15 0.07 7.11 12.11
C PRO A 15 -0.05 8.53 11.54
N GLY A 16 -0.57 9.43 12.35
CA GLY A 16 -0.75 10.84 12.01
C GLY A 16 -1.90 11.07 11.02
N VAL A 17 -1.93 12.26 10.43
CA VAL A 17 -2.89 12.60 9.37
C VAL A 17 -2.26 12.29 8.02
N ARG A 18 -2.95 11.53 7.19
CA ARG A 18 -2.40 10.97 5.95
C ARG A 18 -3.28 11.28 4.75
N VAL A 19 -2.67 11.25 3.59
CA VAL A 19 -3.41 11.13 2.32
C VAL A 19 -3.45 9.65 1.97
N THR A 20 -4.65 9.13 1.74
CA THR A 20 -4.83 7.70 1.44
C THR A 20 -5.44 7.52 0.06
N LEU A 21 -4.78 6.74 -0.79
CA LEU A 21 -5.24 6.35 -2.12
C LEU A 21 -5.73 4.91 -2.09
N PHE A 22 -6.99 4.70 -2.44
CA PHE A 22 -7.61 3.39 -2.57
C PHE A 22 -7.63 2.98 -4.03
N VAL A 23 -6.70 2.11 -4.42
CA VAL A 23 -6.60 1.59 -5.80
C VAL A 23 -7.68 0.57 -6.11
N SER A 24 -7.96 0.34 -7.39
CA SER A 24 -8.85 -0.72 -7.88
C SER A 24 -8.06 -1.83 -8.55
N GLY A 25 -8.60 -3.05 -8.49
CA GLY A 25 -7.96 -4.26 -8.97
C GLY A 25 -7.36 -5.09 -7.82
N CYS A 26 -7.90 -6.28 -7.62
CA CYS A 26 -7.41 -7.23 -6.62
C CYS A 26 -7.81 -8.66 -7.00
N THR A 27 -6.87 -9.56 -7.00
CA THR A 27 -7.10 -10.99 -7.29
C THR A 27 -7.14 -11.87 -6.05
N HIS A 28 -6.99 -11.30 -4.83
CA HIS A 28 -7.07 -12.05 -3.58
C HIS A 28 -8.49 -12.52 -3.25
N HIS A 29 -9.47 -11.64 -3.42
CA HIS A 29 -10.89 -11.91 -3.12
C HIS A 29 -11.12 -12.46 -1.70
N CYS A 30 -10.50 -11.81 -0.70
CA CYS A 30 -10.60 -12.21 0.70
C CYS A 30 -12.07 -12.28 1.17
N MET A 31 -12.41 -13.35 1.88
CA MET A 31 -13.72 -13.47 2.51
C MET A 31 -13.89 -12.36 3.56
N GLY A 32 -15.00 -11.62 3.48
CA GLY A 32 -15.27 -10.50 4.37
C GLY A 32 -14.49 -9.22 4.04
N CYS A 33 -13.96 -9.11 2.82
CA CYS A 33 -13.29 -7.90 2.35
C CYS A 33 -14.15 -6.66 2.58
N PHE A 34 -13.53 -5.56 3.05
CA PHE A 34 -14.24 -4.31 3.33
C PHE A 34 -14.68 -3.57 2.07
N GLN A 35 -14.04 -3.82 0.95
CA GLN A 35 -14.27 -3.13 -0.33
C GLN A 35 -14.26 -4.11 -1.52
N PRO A 36 -15.22 -5.06 -1.58
CA PRO A 36 -15.25 -6.06 -2.66
C PRO A 36 -15.44 -5.46 -4.05
N GLU A 37 -16.00 -4.26 -4.16
CA GLU A 37 -16.12 -3.52 -5.43
C GLU A 37 -14.75 -3.21 -6.05
N THR A 38 -13.70 -3.04 -5.23
CA THR A 38 -12.33 -2.78 -5.70
C THR A 38 -11.63 -4.01 -6.27
N TRP A 39 -12.23 -5.20 -6.23
CA TRP A 39 -11.69 -6.35 -6.94
C TRP A 39 -11.70 -6.14 -8.45
N ASN A 40 -12.68 -5.37 -8.95
CA ASN A 40 -12.78 -5.01 -10.35
C ASN A 40 -11.73 -3.93 -10.71
N PHE A 41 -10.81 -4.27 -11.62
CA PHE A 41 -9.76 -3.36 -12.09
C PHE A 41 -10.29 -2.09 -12.76
N SER A 42 -11.51 -2.12 -13.28
CA SER A 42 -12.16 -0.97 -13.93
C SER A 42 -13.05 -0.16 -12.98
N PHE A 43 -13.12 -0.51 -11.71
CA PHE A 43 -13.95 0.20 -10.74
C PHE A 43 -13.39 1.61 -10.46
N GLY A 44 -14.29 2.58 -10.29
CA GLY A 44 -13.94 3.95 -9.95
C GLY A 44 -13.48 4.79 -11.14
N LYS A 45 -12.44 5.60 -10.91
CA LYS A 45 -11.95 6.59 -11.88
C LYS A 45 -10.56 6.23 -12.38
N LEU A 46 -10.22 6.69 -13.57
CA LEU A 46 -8.87 6.54 -14.11
C LEU A 46 -7.87 7.36 -13.29
N PHE A 47 -6.77 6.72 -12.93
CA PHE A 47 -5.61 7.35 -12.31
C PHE A 47 -4.74 7.96 -13.42
N ASP A 48 -4.76 9.27 -13.53
CA ASP A 48 -4.03 10.04 -14.54
C ASP A 48 -3.11 11.11 -13.91
N GLU A 49 -2.45 11.89 -14.75
CA GLU A 49 -1.52 12.93 -14.27
C GLU A 49 -2.21 14.00 -13.41
N SER A 50 -3.50 14.28 -13.66
CA SER A 50 -4.24 15.25 -12.85
C SER A 50 -4.47 14.74 -11.43
N VAL A 51 -4.71 13.44 -11.28
CA VAL A 51 -4.85 12.77 -9.98
C VAL A 51 -3.51 12.71 -9.25
N GLU A 52 -2.42 12.42 -9.97
CA GLU A 52 -1.06 12.48 -9.39
C GLU A 52 -0.77 13.86 -8.81
N GLN A 53 -1.07 14.93 -9.56
CA GLN A 53 -0.87 16.29 -9.10
C GLN A 53 -1.77 16.63 -7.90
N GLU A 54 -3.02 16.21 -7.90
CA GLU A 54 -3.93 16.38 -6.76
C GLU A 54 -3.34 15.73 -5.49
N LEU A 55 -2.81 14.51 -5.61
CA LEU A 55 -2.19 13.81 -4.48
C LEU A 55 -0.93 14.53 -3.98
N LEU A 56 -0.08 15.01 -4.87
CA LEU A 56 1.12 15.77 -4.51
C LEU A 56 0.74 17.07 -3.78
N ASP A 57 -0.29 17.77 -4.25
CA ASP A 57 -0.79 18.98 -3.59
C ASP A 57 -1.36 18.68 -2.20
N CYS A 58 -2.07 17.57 -2.05
CA CYS A 58 -2.61 17.10 -0.77
C CYS A 58 -1.52 16.69 0.23
N LEU A 59 -0.37 16.19 -0.25
CA LEU A 59 0.77 15.79 0.58
C LEU A 59 1.62 16.98 1.05
N ASN A 60 1.53 18.13 0.40
CA ASN A 60 2.38 19.29 0.67
C ASN A 60 2.24 19.90 2.07
N PRO A 61 1.03 20.03 2.68
CA PRO A 61 0.88 20.63 3.99
C PRO A 61 1.71 19.93 5.08
N ASP A 62 2.29 20.72 5.98
CA ASP A 62 3.17 20.21 7.05
C ASP A 62 2.48 19.23 8.00
N TYR A 63 1.18 19.41 8.24
CA TYR A 63 0.42 18.54 9.13
C TYR A 63 0.13 17.16 8.53
N ILE A 64 0.31 16.98 7.22
CA ILE A 64 0.20 15.67 6.57
C ILE A 64 1.49 14.88 6.81
N ARG A 65 1.37 13.73 7.46
CA ARG A 65 2.52 12.89 7.76
C ARG A 65 3.03 12.14 6.55
N GLY A 66 2.15 11.60 5.73
CA GLY A 66 2.57 10.81 4.58
C GLY A 66 1.43 10.30 3.71
N LEU A 67 1.80 9.39 2.81
CA LEU A 67 0.92 8.71 1.87
C LEU A 67 0.64 7.28 2.33
N THR A 68 -0.60 6.85 2.20
CA THR A 68 -0.96 5.42 2.33
C THR A 68 -1.58 4.91 1.05
N LEU A 69 -1.14 3.74 0.60
CA LEU A 69 -1.69 3.01 -0.54
C LEU A 69 -2.43 1.79 -0.03
N LEU A 70 -3.70 1.66 -0.37
CA LEU A 70 -4.50 0.47 -0.12
C LEU A 70 -5.71 0.43 -1.08
N GLY A 71 -6.78 -0.26 -0.73
CA GLY A 71 -8.00 -0.38 -1.52
C GLY A 71 -8.17 -1.78 -2.06
N GLY A 72 -7.98 -1.99 -3.36
CA GLY A 72 -7.77 -3.28 -3.97
C GLY A 72 -6.39 -3.84 -3.59
N GLU A 73 -5.55 -4.11 -4.56
CA GLU A 73 -4.19 -4.60 -4.30
C GLU A 73 -3.16 -3.70 -5.00
N PRO A 74 -2.41 -2.87 -4.26
CA PRO A 74 -1.36 -2.04 -4.85
C PRO A 74 -0.27 -2.85 -5.57
N PHE A 75 0.00 -4.07 -5.13
CA PHE A 75 1.00 -4.96 -5.73
C PHE A 75 0.47 -5.89 -6.82
N GLU A 76 -0.74 -5.67 -7.34
CA GLU A 76 -1.07 -6.24 -8.65
C GLU A 76 -0.10 -5.68 -9.70
N PRO A 77 0.51 -6.50 -10.57
CA PRO A 77 1.50 -6.01 -11.55
C PRO A 77 1.04 -4.81 -12.38
N GLU A 78 -0.23 -4.78 -12.79
CA GLU A 78 -0.81 -3.62 -13.50
C GLU A 78 -0.78 -2.35 -12.64
N ASN A 79 -1.09 -2.46 -11.36
CA ASN A 79 -1.08 -1.35 -10.42
C ASN A 79 0.34 -0.90 -10.09
N GLN A 80 1.26 -1.83 -9.89
CA GLN A 80 2.67 -1.52 -9.64
C GLN A 80 3.27 -0.64 -10.75
N ARG A 81 3.01 -0.97 -12.02
CA ARG A 81 3.54 -0.22 -13.17
C ARG A 81 3.06 1.22 -13.23
N VAL A 82 1.91 1.52 -12.67
CA VAL A 82 1.38 2.88 -12.57
C VAL A 82 1.84 3.57 -11.29
N LEU A 83 1.83 2.86 -10.16
CA LEU A 83 2.22 3.41 -8.85
C LEU A 83 3.71 3.69 -8.74
N PHE A 84 4.57 2.87 -9.32
CA PHE A 84 6.02 3.05 -9.21
C PHE A 84 6.52 4.40 -9.71
N PRO A 85 6.20 4.86 -10.94
CA PRO A 85 6.57 6.20 -11.38
C PRO A 85 5.95 7.32 -10.54
N PHE A 86 4.73 7.14 -10.05
CA PHE A 86 4.09 8.09 -9.14
C PHE A 86 4.84 8.19 -7.79
N LEU A 87 5.21 7.06 -7.19
CA LEU A 87 5.95 7.05 -5.92
C LEU A 87 7.33 7.72 -6.05
N LYS A 88 7.98 7.62 -7.21
CA LYS A 88 9.21 8.38 -7.50
C LYS A 88 8.95 9.89 -7.43
N LYS A 89 7.87 10.37 -8.07
CA LYS A 89 7.47 11.78 -7.99
C LYS A 89 7.18 12.21 -6.55
N VAL A 90 6.55 11.35 -5.75
CA VAL A 90 6.29 11.63 -4.32
C VAL A 90 7.62 11.78 -3.56
N ARG A 91 8.59 10.89 -3.79
CA ARG A 91 9.90 10.99 -3.14
C ARG A 91 10.67 12.25 -3.52
N GLU A 92 10.57 12.67 -4.78
CA GLU A 92 11.20 13.90 -5.27
C GLU A 92 10.54 15.17 -4.70
N ALA A 93 9.21 15.23 -4.73
CA ALA A 93 8.46 16.41 -4.31
C ALA A 93 8.29 16.50 -2.80
N CYS A 94 8.17 15.38 -2.10
CA CYS A 94 7.83 15.28 -0.68
C CYS A 94 8.78 14.31 0.06
N PRO A 95 10.10 14.55 0.07
CA PRO A 95 11.09 13.58 0.56
C PRO A 95 10.98 13.26 2.07
N LYS A 96 10.33 14.13 2.84
CA LYS A 96 10.13 13.97 4.29
C LYS A 96 8.86 13.19 4.65
N LYS A 97 7.98 12.95 3.69
CA LYS A 97 6.72 12.22 3.92
C LYS A 97 6.99 10.72 3.88
N ASP A 98 6.47 9.98 4.85
CA ASP A 98 6.55 8.52 4.81
C ASP A 98 5.50 7.92 3.86
N ILE A 99 5.77 6.72 3.36
CA ILE A 99 4.90 5.98 2.46
C ILE A 99 4.58 4.62 3.09
N TRP A 100 3.31 4.40 3.34
CA TRP A 100 2.74 3.14 3.79
C TRP A 100 2.03 2.43 2.64
N CYS A 101 2.12 1.12 2.59
CA CYS A 101 1.42 0.33 1.59
C CYS A 101 0.85 -0.94 2.22
N TYR A 102 -0.41 -1.21 1.95
CA TYR A 102 -1.09 -2.45 2.32
C TYR A 102 -1.05 -3.41 1.15
N SER A 103 -0.81 -4.68 1.44
CA SER A 103 -0.84 -5.75 0.45
C SER A 103 -1.41 -7.03 1.05
N GLY A 104 -2.19 -7.76 0.28
CA GLY A 104 -2.57 -9.13 0.61
C GLY A 104 -1.42 -10.12 0.42
N TYR A 105 -0.41 -9.77 -0.38
CA TYR A 105 0.80 -10.58 -0.52
C TYR A 105 1.69 -10.48 0.70
N LEU A 106 2.36 -11.57 1.02
CA LEU A 106 3.38 -11.60 2.07
C LEU A 106 4.70 -10.98 1.58
N TRP A 107 5.46 -10.45 2.50
CA TRP A 107 6.82 -9.95 2.26
C TRP A 107 7.69 -10.93 1.47
N ASP A 108 7.63 -12.23 1.84
CA ASP A 108 8.43 -13.26 1.18
C ASP A 108 7.98 -13.52 -0.28
N GLU A 109 6.69 -13.36 -0.58
CA GLU A 109 6.18 -13.40 -1.95
C GLU A 109 6.66 -12.19 -2.76
N LEU A 110 6.60 -10.99 -2.16
CA LEU A 110 7.01 -9.75 -2.81
C LEU A 110 8.53 -9.67 -3.05
N THR A 111 9.33 -10.23 -2.17
CA THR A 111 10.81 -10.27 -2.32
C THR A 111 11.31 -11.46 -3.14
N GLY A 112 10.42 -12.39 -3.50
CA GLY A 112 10.78 -13.59 -4.25
C GLY A 112 11.52 -14.64 -3.43
N LYS A 113 11.50 -14.56 -2.10
CA LYS A 113 12.06 -15.57 -1.20
C LYS A 113 11.23 -16.84 -1.15
N GLU A 114 9.92 -16.73 -1.34
CA GLU A 114 9.02 -17.88 -1.50
C GLU A 114 8.74 -18.18 -2.98
N THR A 115 8.87 -19.44 -3.35
CA THR A 115 8.66 -19.94 -4.71
C THR A 115 7.19 -20.24 -4.99
N GLY A 116 6.28 -19.37 -4.65
CA GLY A 116 4.85 -19.69 -4.73
C GLY A 116 4.00 -18.79 -5.62
N SER A 117 4.32 -17.55 -5.77
CA SER A 117 3.46 -16.65 -6.53
C SER A 117 4.26 -15.70 -7.44
N GLY A 118 4.64 -16.17 -8.61
CA GLY A 118 5.05 -15.29 -9.71
C GLY A 118 4.00 -14.21 -10.01
N ARG A 119 2.83 -14.29 -9.40
CA ARG A 119 1.71 -13.35 -9.52
C ARG A 119 2.00 -11.97 -8.88
N ALA A 120 2.74 -11.95 -7.76
CA ALA A 120 3.02 -10.72 -7.01
C ALA A 120 4.15 -9.88 -7.61
N ARG A 121 4.97 -10.46 -8.49
CA ARG A 121 6.19 -9.81 -8.95
C ARG A 121 6.15 -9.45 -10.44
N CYS A 122 6.69 -8.28 -10.73
CA CYS A 122 6.95 -7.82 -12.09
C CYS A 122 8.29 -7.06 -12.11
N GLU A 123 8.65 -6.46 -13.22
CA GLU A 123 9.94 -5.77 -13.45
C GLU A 123 10.20 -4.59 -12.50
N VAL A 124 9.16 -4.01 -11.89
CA VAL A 124 9.29 -2.83 -11.00
C VAL A 124 9.12 -3.14 -9.51
N THR A 125 8.87 -4.39 -9.14
CA THR A 125 8.51 -4.74 -7.74
C THR A 125 9.61 -4.37 -6.75
N ASP A 126 10.86 -4.72 -7.01
CA ASP A 126 11.96 -4.44 -6.09
C ASP A 126 12.20 -2.93 -5.94
N GLU A 127 12.15 -2.19 -7.03
CA GLU A 127 12.30 -0.74 -7.00
C GLU A 127 11.11 -0.06 -6.29
N MET A 128 9.88 -0.55 -6.50
CA MET A 128 8.70 -0.04 -5.80
C MET A 128 8.79 -0.28 -4.29
N LEU A 129 9.23 -1.47 -3.85
CA LEU A 129 9.45 -1.77 -2.43
C LEU A 129 10.47 -0.82 -1.80
N SER A 130 11.53 -0.47 -2.52
CA SER A 130 12.55 0.47 -2.03
C SER A 130 12.02 1.89 -1.77
N LEU A 131 10.88 2.25 -2.34
CA LEU A 131 10.24 3.56 -2.15
C LEU A 131 9.24 3.58 -0.99
N ILE A 132 8.93 2.43 -0.38
CA ILE A 132 7.95 2.29 0.69
C ILE A 132 8.67 2.19 2.04
N ASP A 133 8.15 2.86 3.05
CA ASP A 133 8.73 2.82 4.40
C ASP A 133 8.13 1.70 5.25
N VAL A 134 6.81 1.50 5.16
CA VAL A 134 6.11 0.48 5.93
C VAL A 134 5.16 -0.32 5.03
N LEU A 135 5.28 -1.63 5.11
CA LEU A 135 4.39 -2.59 4.45
C LEU A 135 3.47 -3.24 5.49
N VAL A 136 2.18 -3.18 5.25
CA VAL A 136 1.21 -4.02 5.98
C VAL A 136 0.91 -5.22 5.10
N ASP A 137 1.45 -6.38 5.46
CA ASP A 137 1.42 -7.58 4.62
C ASP A 137 0.44 -8.65 5.10
N GLY A 138 -0.04 -9.44 4.15
CA GLY A 138 -0.91 -10.58 4.38
C GLY A 138 -2.39 -10.31 4.09
N GLU A 139 -3.07 -11.33 3.59
CA GLU A 139 -4.51 -11.27 3.30
C GLU A 139 -5.32 -11.03 4.57
N PHE A 140 -6.44 -10.31 4.43
CA PHE A 140 -7.40 -10.21 5.51
C PHE A 140 -8.05 -11.59 5.78
N VAL A 141 -7.97 -12.04 7.03
CA VAL A 141 -8.56 -13.31 7.49
C VAL A 141 -9.70 -13.00 8.44
N LEU A 142 -10.93 -13.30 7.99
CA LEU A 142 -12.15 -12.94 8.74
C LEU A 142 -12.19 -13.53 10.15
N GLU A 143 -11.72 -14.78 10.32
CA GLU A 143 -11.66 -15.47 11.61
C GLU A 143 -10.68 -14.85 12.60
N GLN A 144 -9.73 -14.05 12.08
CA GLN A 144 -8.73 -13.34 12.86
C GLN A 144 -8.99 -11.82 12.94
N LYS A 145 -10.18 -11.39 12.48
CA LYS A 145 -10.60 -9.99 12.56
C LYS A 145 -10.57 -9.50 14.01
N ASN A 146 -9.87 -8.37 14.22
CA ASN A 146 -9.79 -7.76 15.54
C ASN A 146 -9.77 -6.23 15.40
N ILE A 147 -10.86 -5.58 15.81
CA ILE A 147 -11.03 -4.12 15.72
C ILE A 147 -10.14 -3.34 16.69
N SER A 148 -9.48 -4.01 17.65
CA SER A 148 -8.56 -3.38 18.59
C SER A 148 -7.15 -3.23 18.00
N LEU A 149 -6.86 -3.85 16.86
CA LEU A 149 -5.57 -3.74 16.20
C LEU A 149 -5.38 -2.35 15.59
N LYS A 150 -4.20 -1.77 15.76
CA LYS A 150 -3.84 -0.53 15.10
C LYS A 150 -3.38 -0.82 13.66
N PHE A 151 -3.94 -0.09 12.71
CA PHE A 151 -3.53 -0.05 11.29
C PHE A 151 -3.55 -1.38 10.54
N ARG A 152 -4.32 -2.38 11.02
CA ARG A 152 -4.53 -3.66 10.34
C ARG A 152 -5.86 -4.26 10.72
N GLY A 153 -6.41 -5.11 9.87
CA GLY A 153 -7.76 -5.66 10.06
C GLY A 153 -7.82 -7.01 10.75
N SER A 154 -6.78 -7.83 10.64
CA SER A 154 -6.71 -9.18 11.20
C SER A 154 -5.34 -9.49 11.82
N GLU A 155 -5.32 -10.39 12.79
CA GLU A 155 -4.14 -10.66 13.63
C GLU A 155 -2.95 -11.23 12.86
N ASN A 156 -3.19 -11.93 11.74
CA ASN A 156 -2.15 -12.49 10.87
C ASN A 156 -1.36 -11.45 10.11
N GLN A 157 -1.91 -10.25 9.89
CA GLN A 157 -1.24 -9.17 9.16
C GLN A 157 -0.10 -8.58 10.00
N ARG A 158 0.97 -8.17 9.32
CA ARG A 158 2.17 -7.61 9.97
C ARG A 158 2.42 -6.20 9.47
N LEU A 159 2.87 -5.33 10.38
CA LEU A 159 3.40 -4.02 10.03
C LEU A 159 4.92 -4.15 9.96
N ILE A 160 5.49 -4.07 8.78
CA ILE A 160 6.92 -4.31 8.52
C ILE A 160 7.60 -2.98 8.20
N ASP A 161 8.63 -2.63 8.97
CA ASP A 161 9.54 -1.53 8.66
C ASP A 161 10.48 -1.98 7.55
N LEU A 162 10.23 -1.54 6.32
CA LEU A 162 10.96 -2.02 5.14
C LEU A 162 12.42 -1.57 5.15
N ARG A 163 12.71 -0.37 5.65
CA ARG A 163 14.07 0.16 5.69
C ARG A 163 14.95 -0.64 6.66
N LYS A 164 14.46 -0.85 7.87
CA LYS A 164 15.19 -1.65 8.86
C LYS A 164 15.29 -3.11 8.43
N SER A 165 14.24 -3.65 7.79
CA SER A 165 14.26 -5.04 7.31
C SER A 165 15.29 -5.24 6.21
N GLU A 166 15.44 -4.27 5.30
CA GLU A 166 16.47 -4.29 4.26
C GLU A 166 17.88 -4.21 4.85
N GLU A 167 18.10 -3.29 5.79
CA GLU A 167 19.40 -3.10 6.46
C GLU A 167 19.83 -4.34 7.25
N GLN A 168 18.90 -5.03 7.91
CA GLN A 168 19.18 -6.18 8.78
C GLN A 168 19.11 -7.52 8.04
N GLY A 169 18.54 -7.56 6.84
CA GLY A 169 18.33 -8.79 6.06
C GLY A 169 17.26 -9.73 6.63
N GLU A 170 16.49 -9.27 7.59
CA GLU A 170 15.38 -10.01 8.24
C GLU A 170 14.17 -9.09 8.48
N ILE A 171 13.01 -9.69 8.73
CA ILE A 171 11.78 -8.92 9.00
C ILE A 171 11.91 -8.18 10.32
N VAL A 172 11.84 -6.85 10.28
CA VAL A 172 11.74 -5.97 11.42
C VAL A 172 10.34 -5.39 11.49
N LEU A 173 9.62 -5.64 12.55
CA LEU A 173 8.28 -5.08 12.73
C LEU A 173 8.38 -3.58 13.02
N TRP A 174 7.45 -2.84 12.43
CA TRP A 174 7.31 -1.42 12.71
C TRP A 174 6.79 -1.21 14.14
N ASP A 175 7.40 -0.28 14.85
CA ASP A 175 7.02 0.15 16.21
C ASP A 175 6.83 1.67 16.21
N GLU A 176 5.85 2.15 17.00
CA GLU A 176 5.44 3.56 17.03
C GLU A 176 6.42 4.45 17.82
#